data_66655f02852935f3a8eac9713061579f
#
_entry.id   66655f02852935f3a8eac9713061579f
#
_cell.length_a   1.000
_cell.length_b   1.000
_cell.length_c   1.000
_cell.angle_alpha   90.00
_cell.angle_beta   90.00
_cell.angle_gamma   90.00
#
_symmetry.space_group_name_H-M   'P 1'
#
loop_
_entity.id
_entity.type
_entity.pdbx_description
1 polymer ?
#
loop_
_entity_poly.entity_id
_entity_poly.type
_entity_poly.pdbx_seq_one_letter_code
_entity_poly.pdbx_strand_id
1 'polypeptide(L)'
;MIWYKSRDSECLINLSKAVAFEIDSIDVDYKMIQASIPVVSKIERYVVENFQGENAQAKAELFIRWLSTIIADSKITDFVYDDSSFLQFACDEVEG
;
A
#
# COMPACT_ATOMS: atom_id res chain seq x y z
N MET A 1 4.26 14.32 -5.59
CA MET A 1 3.35 13.18 -5.65
C MET A 1 4.04 11.92 -5.17
N ILE A 2 3.30 11.06 -4.50
CA ILE A 2 3.82 9.80 -4.00
C ILE A 2 3.22 8.67 -4.83
N TRP A 3 4.08 7.86 -5.43
CA TRP A 3 3.68 6.76 -6.30
C TRP A 3 4.11 5.44 -5.69
N TYR A 4 3.36 4.40 -5.97
CA TYR A 4 3.72 3.03 -5.59
C TYR A 4 3.71 2.15 -6.84
N LYS A 5 4.81 1.44 -7.05
CA LYS A 5 4.91 0.46 -8.14
C LYS A 5 4.44 -0.89 -7.63
N SER A 6 3.29 -1.31 -8.12
CA SER A 6 2.71 -2.59 -7.73
C SER A 6 3.55 -3.74 -8.28
N ARG A 7 3.85 -4.71 -7.41
CA ARG A 7 4.66 -5.85 -7.75
C ARG A 7 4.01 -6.73 -8.82
N ASP A 8 2.72 -6.99 -8.65
CA ASP A 8 2.03 -7.99 -9.47
C ASP A 8 1.44 -7.43 -10.75
N SER A 9 1.06 -6.18 -10.79
CA SER A 9 0.36 -5.59 -11.93
C SER A 9 1.23 -4.67 -12.78
N GLU A 10 2.49 -4.49 -12.41
CA GLU A 10 3.42 -3.58 -13.09
C GLU A 10 2.84 -2.18 -13.29
N CYS A 11 2.02 -1.76 -12.34
CA CYS A 11 1.24 -0.53 -12.41
C CYS A 11 1.81 0.50 -11.43
N LEU A 12 1.86 1.75 -11.85
CA LEU A 12 2.19 2.86 -10.94
C LEU A 12 0.89 3.47 -10.42
N ILE A 13 0.75 3.51 -9.11
CA ILE A 13 -0.44 4.03 -8.44
C ILE A 13 -0.08 5.33 -7.74
N ASN A 14 -0.82 6.39 -8.04
CA ASN A 14 -0.61 7.68 -7.40
C ASN A 14 -1.30 7.69 -6.03
N LEU A 15 -0.53 7.42 -4.98
CA LEU A 15 -1.04 7.36 -3.62
C LEU A 15 -1.55 8.70 -3.13
N SER A 16 -1.04 9.80 -3.68
CA SER A 16 -1.46 11.14 -3.27
C SER A 16 -2.90 11.45 -3.67
N LYS A 17 -3.43 10.74 -4.65
CA LYS A 17 -4.82 10.94 -5.11
C LYS A 17 -5.80 9.96 -4.49
N ALA A 18 -5.34 9.03 -3.69
CA ALA A 18 -6.22 8.07 -3.03
C ALA A 18 -7.01 8.77 -1.92
N VAL A 19 -8.30 8.46 -1.84
CA VAL A 19 -9.16 8.96 -0.76
C VAL A 19 -9.30 7.93 0.36
N ALA A 20 -8.95 6.68 0.10
CA ALA A 20 -9.02 5.62 1.10
C ALA A 20 -8.10 4.46 0.73
N PHE A 21 -7.59 3.79 1.76
CA PHE A 21 -6.89 2.51 1.62
C PHE A 21 -7.62 1.50 2.49
N GLU A 22 -7.87 0.32 1.94
CA GLU A 22 -8.62 -0.71 2.65
C GLU A 22 -7.91 -2.05 2.57
N ILE A 23 -8.06 -2.84 3.63
CA ILE A 23 -7.65 -4.24 3.62
C ILE A 23 -8.86 -5.06 3.18
N ASP A 24 -8.74 -5.73 2.05
CA ASP A 24 -9.78 -6.63 1.55
C ASP A 24 -9.39 -8.06 1.90
N SER A 25 -10.19 -8.68 2.75
CA SER A 25 -9.96 -10.05 3.20
C SER A 25 -10.57 -11.03 2.20
N ILE A 26 -9.74 -11.55 1.31
CA ILE A 26 -10.18 -12.56 0.34
C ILE A 26 -10.33 -13.89 1.06
N ASP A 27 -9.38 -14.21 1.94
CA ASP A 27 -9.40 -15.43 2.75
C ASP A 27 -8.63 -15.14 4.04
N VAL A 28 -8.64 -16.08 4.96
CA VAL A 28 -7.86 -15.99 6.20
C VAL A 28 -6.38 -15.74 5.90
N ASP A 29 -5.86 -16.42 4.89
CA ASP A 29 -4.46 -16.36 4.50
C ASP A 29 -4.19 -15.46 3.30
N TYR A 30 -5.17 -14.69 2.85
CA TYR A 30 -5.02 -13.86 1.66
C TYR A 30 -5.66 -12.49 1.91
N LYS A 31 -4.82 -11.46 1.94
CA LYS A 31 -5.26 -10.07 2.16
C LYS A 31 -4.73 -9.20 1.04
N MET A 32 -5.57 -8.29 0.58
CA MET A 32 -5.19 -7.31 -0.45
C MET A 32 -5.33 -5.90 0.11
N ILE A 33 -4.41 -5.03 -0.28
CA ILE A 33 -4.52 -3.61 0.01
C ILE A 33 -5.06 -2.93 -1.24
N GLN A 34 -6.19 -2.25 -1.10
CA GLN A 34 -6.80 -1.53 -2.21
C GLN A 34 -6.80 -0.04 -1.95
N ALA A 35 -6.49 0.73 -2.98
CA ALA A 35 -6.56 2.18 -2.97
C ALA A 35 -7.77 2.62 -3.78
N SER A 36 -8.56 3.52 -3.23
CA SER A 36 -9.72 4.11 -3.91
C SER A 36 -9.32 5.47 -4.44
N ILE A 37 -9.34 5.64 -5.76
CA ILE A 37 -8.92 6.88 -6.43
C ILE A 37 -10.08 7.41 -7.25
N PRO A 38 -10.54 8.66 -7.01
CA PRO A 38 -11.58 9.27 -7.82
C PRO A 38 -11.10 9.54 -9.24
N VAL A 39 -11.92 9.14 -10.22
CA VAL A 39 -11.68 9.47 -11.62
C VAL A 39 -13.00 9.99 -12.19
N VAL A 40 -12.95 11.02 -12.99
CA VAL A 40 -14.01 11.82 -13.60
C VAL A 40 -15.40 11.70 -12.94
N SER A 41 -16.07 10.59 -12.97
CA SER A 41 -17.43 10.45 -12.44
C SER A 41 -17.62 9.22 -11.57
N LYS A 42 -16.52 8.56 -11.19
CA LYS A 42 -16.57 7.33 -10.38
C LYS A 42 -15.32 7.19 -9.52
N ILE A 43 -15.33 6.20 -8.66
CA ILE A 43 -14.16 5.84 -7.85
C ILE A 43 -13.64 4.51 -8.36
N GLU A 44 -12.38 4.50 -8.77
CA GLU A 44 -11.69 3.27 -9.19
C GLU A 44 -10.92 2.70 -8.02
N ARG A 45 -10.90 1.38 -7.92
CA ARG A 45 -10.13 0.67 -6.90
C ARG A 45 -8.95 -0.02 -7.55
N TYR A 46 -7.78 0.17 -6.98
CA TYR A 46 -6.55 -0.43 -7.47
C TYR A 46 -5.92 -1.27 -6.37
N VAL A 47 -5.45 -2.46 -6.74
CA VAL A 47 -4.72 -3.31 -5.81
C VAL A 47 -3.30 -2.77 -5.69
N VAL A 48 -2.96 -2.27 -4.53
CA VAL A 48 -1.63 -1.74 -4.25
C VAL A 48 -0.65 -2.88 -3.96
N GLU A 49 -1.07 -3.81 -3.10
CA GLU A 49 -0.24 -4.95 -2.72
C GLU A 49 -1.13 -6.08 -2.24
N ASN A 50 -0.59 -7.31 -2.21
CA ASN A 50 -1.28 -8.44 -1.61
C ASN A 50 -0.32 -9.23 -0.73
N PHE A 51 -0.89 -9.92 0.25
CA PHE A 51 -0.14 -10.73 1.19
C PHE A 51 -0.81 -12.08 1.35
N GLN A 52 0.00 -13.13 1.34
CA GLN A 52 -0.47 -14.49 1.47
C GLN A 52 0.29 -15.19 2.59
N GLY A 53 -0.35 -16.19 3.21
CA GLY A 53 0.25 -17.00 4.25
C GLY A 53 -0.27 -16.65 5.64
N GLU A 54 0.31 -17.29 6.65
CA GLU A 54 -0.17 -17.18 8.03
C GLU A 54 -0.16 -15.76 8.59
N ASN A 55 0.76 -14.94 8.13
CA ASN A 55 0.94 -13.59 8.65
C ASN A 55 0.32 -12.52 7.74
N ALA A 56 -0.59 -12.92 6.83
CA ALA A 56 -1.16 -12.00 5.85
C ALA A 56 -1.84 -10.80 6.52
N GLN A 57 -2.64 -11.04 7.57
CA GLN A 57 -3.35 -9.96 8.27
C GLN A 57 -2.35 -8.99 8.93
N ALA A 58 -1.36 -9.53 9.64
CA ALA A 58 -0.37 -8.70 10.31
C ALA A 58 0.44 -7.86 9.31
N LYS A 59 0.81 -8.46 8.18
CA LYS A 59 1.54 -7.76 7.12
C LYS A 59 0.69 -6.67 6.48
N ALA A 60 -0.59 -6.95 6.25
CA ALA A 60 -1.50 -5.97 5.68
C ALA A 60 -1.67 -4.76 6.61
N GLU A 61 -1.82 -4.99 7.90
CA GLU A 61 -1.93 -3.91 8.89
C GLU A 61 -0.64 -3.09 8.95
N LEU A 62 0.51 -3.76 8.89
CA LEU A 62 1.80 -3.08 8.87
C LEU A 62 1.95 -2.23 7.61
N PHE A 63 1.49 -2.73 6.48
CA PHE A 63 1.53 -2.00 5.22
C PHE A 63 0.68 -0.72 5.29
N ILE A 64 -0.52 -0.80 5.84
CA ILE A 64 -1.37 0.38 6.03
C ILE A 64 -0.68 1.41 6.93
N ARG A 65 -0.04 0.96 8.00
CA ARG A 65 0.71 1.86 8.89
C ARG A 65 1.86 2.52 8.16
N TRP A 66 2.58 1.77 7.34
CA TRP A 66 3.66 2.31 6.52
C TRP A 66 3.14 3.37 5.54
N LEU A 67 2.03 3.08 4.85
CA LEU A 67 1.40 4.05 3.94
C LEU A 67 1.07 5.35 4.67
N SER A 68 0.51 5.25 5.88
CA SER A 68 0.20 6.43 6.68
C SER A 68 1.46 7.25 6.95
N THR A 69 2.57 6.57 7.22
CA THR A 69 3.84 7.24 7.52
C THR A 69 4.37 8.01 6.30
N ILE A 70 4.39 7.37 5.13
CA ILE A 70 4.95 8.03 3.95
C ILE A 70 4.05 9.14 3.42
N ILE A 71 2.73 8.98 3.54
CA ILE A 71 1.78 10.00 3.08
C ILE A 71 1.83 11.22 4.00
N ALA A 72 2.04 11.01 5.30
CA ALA A 72 2.11 12.11 6.26
C ALA A 72 3.44 12.88 6.19
N ASP A 73 4.44 12.35 5.51
CA ASP A 73 5.74 13.02 5.41
C ASP A 73 5.70 14.11 4.32
N SER A 74 5.45 15.33 4.75
CA SER A 74 5.30 16.47 3.84
C SER A 74 6.61 16.93 3.20
N LYS A 75 7.73 16.35 3.60
CA LYS A 75 9.04 16.71 3.02
C LYS A 75 9.31 15.96 1.72
N ILE A 76 8.60 14.86 1.50
CA ILE A 76 8.74 14.08 0.28
C ILE A 76 7.77 14.62 -0.76
N THR A 77 8.30 15.16 -1.86
CA THR A 77 7.49 15.81 -2.89
C THR A 77 7.17 14.85 -4.03
N ASP A 78 8.20 14.24 -4.62
CA ASP A 78 8.02 13.29 -5.72
C ASP A 78 8.86 12.06 -5.45
N PHE A 79 8.21 10.94 -5.22
CA PHE A 79 8.91 9.70 -4.90
C PHE A 79 8.12 8.49 -5.40
N VAL A 80 8.85 7.46 -5.81
CA VAL A 80 8.29 6.18 -6.22
C VAL A 80 8.74 5.12 -5.22
N TYR A 81 7.77 4.52 -4.54
CA TYR A 81 8.00 3.41 -3.63
C TYR A 81 7.67 2.08 -4.32
N ASP A 82 8.22 1.01 -3.82
CA ASP A 82 7.91 -0.34 -4.27
C ASP A 82 7.90 -1.30 -3.08
N ASP A 83 7.76 -2.59 -3.36
CA ASP A 83 7.73 -3.60 -2.30
C ASP A 83 9.03 -3.64 -1.49
N SER A 84 10.17 -3.32 -2.09
CA SER A 84 11.44 -3.25 -1.37
C SER A 84 11.41 -2.17 -0.30
N SER A 85 10.79 -1.03 -0.58
CA SER A 85 10.65 0.07 0.39
C SER A 85 9.85 -0.39 1.61
N PHE A 86 8.75 -1.09 1.38
CA PHE A 86 7.94 -1.64 2.46
C PHE A 86 8.70 -2.71 3.25
N LEU A 87 9.40 -3.61 2.56
CA LEU A 87 10.15 -4.67 3.23
C LEU A 87 11.23 -4.10 4.15
N GLN A 88 11.88 -3.02 3.74
CA GLN A 88 12.86 -2.34 4.57
C GLN A 88 12.22 -1.81 5.85
N PHE A 89 11.07 -1.16 5.73
CA PHE A 89 10.32 -0.67 6.88
C PHE A 89 9.90 -1.83 7.81
N ALA A 90 9.41 -2.92 7.23
CA ALA A 90 8.96 -4.08 8.00
C ALA A 90 10.11 -4.72 8.77
N CYS A 91 11.29 -4.82 8.18
CA CYS A 91 12.48 -5.32 8.85
C CYS A 91 12.86 -4.44 10.04
N ASP A 92 12.85 -3.12 9.86
CA ASP A 92 13.17 -2.17 10.91
C ASP A 92 12.18 -2.27 12.08
N GLU A 93 10.90 -2.45 11.79
CA GLU A 93 9.87 -2.59 12.81
C GLU A 93 10.01 -3.91 13.60
N VAL A 94 10.36 -4.99 12.93
CA VAL A 94 10.51 -6.29 13.58
C VAL A 94 11.77 -6.34 14.45
N GLU A 95 12.83 -5.70 13.99
CA GLU A 95 14.11 -5.68 14.72
C GLU A 95 14.18 -4.57 15.78
N GLY A 96 13.34 -3.57 15.61
CA GLY A 96 13.25 -2.44 16.52
C GLY A 96 12.32 -2.73 17.66
#